data_c911c69a2dcfd047563b0f15d3b15011
#
_entry.id   c911c69a2dcfd047563b0f15d3b15011
#
_cell.length_a   1.000
_cell.length_b   1.000
_cell.length_c   1.000
_cell.angle_alpha   90.00
_cell.angle_beta   90.00
_cell.angle_gamma   90.00
#
_symmetry.space_group_name_H-M   'P 1'
#
loop_
_entity.id
_entity.type
_entity.pdbx_description
1 polymer ?
#
loop_
_entity_poly.entity_id
_entity_poly.type
_entity_poly.pdbx_seq_one_letter_code
_entity_poly.pdbx_strand_id
1 'polypeptide(L)'
;KYEQTKVLMVPNKNYHGKKVNLDRLEIVYIDDVSTKMMEYEQGNIDMCDLSTSLLDQYKDSDLKDEITQVTPLGTYFLSIKDTDPVLSNKAVREAISLAINRKELCNTVLNGAAQPASSFLNPGVPGHDDKLKAYEHNVTKAKKVLADAGISNPTFTCKVRQNEEKIATALQAYLKEAGITMNVETIDAGIWSSARAAGELQATIVGWFPLYADADNQMYTYYYSENAVGKGVFYNNPEFDSLMKEARESTDSDKRVELYKKADYILSREDYGTIPLYYGKLQFVAKPYVKNAKLGNLIYHLYNIDIDLSKK
;
A
#
# COMPACT_ATOMS: atom_id res chain seq x y z
N LYS A 1 1.86 15.53 -26.94
CA LYS A 1 0.94 16.66 -26.83
C LYS A 1 0.09 16.46 -25.59
N TYR A 2 -0.04 17.48 -24.77
CA TYR A 2 -0.94 17.51 -23.60
C TYR A 2 -2.22 18.27 -23.97
N GLU A 3 -3.35 17.69 -23.63
CA GLU A 3 -4.68 18.31 -23.66
C GLU A 3 -5.30 18.13 -22.27
N GLN A 4 -6.32 18.91 -21.90
CA GLN A 4 -6.90 18.83 -20.55
C GLN A 4 -7.44 17.42 -20.22
N THR A 5 -7.91 16.68 -21.22
CA THR A 5 -8.54 15.37 -21.05
C THR A 5 -7.70 14.21 -21.56
N LYS A 6 -6.57 14.46 -22.22
CA LYS A 6 -5.75 13.39 -22.80
C LYS A 6 -4.29 13.74 -23.04
N VAL A 7 -3.45 12.72 -23.07
CA VAL A 7 -2.05 12.77 -23.46
C VAL A 7 -1.82 11.90 -24.70
N LEU A 8 -1.27 12.50 -25.75
CA LEU A 8 -0.85 11.78 -26.93
C LEU A 8 0.66 11.55 -26.91
N MET A 9 1.07 10.31 -27.02
CA MET A 9 2.47 9.88 -27.10
C MET A 9 2.77 9.25 -28.46
N VAL A 10 3.97 9.50 -28.97
CA VAL A 10 4.53 8.87 -30.18
C VAL A 10 5.94 8.33 -29.88
N PRO A 11 6.43 7.34 -30.62
CA PRO A 11 7.77 6.80 -30.43
C PRO A 11 8.85 7.88 -30.49
N ASN A 12 9.78 7.85 -29.57
CA ASN A 12 10.98 8.68 -29.61
C ASN A 12 11.99 8.04 -30.58
N LYS A 13 12.26 8.74 -31.69
CA LYS A 13 13.20 8.27 -32.71
C LYS A 13 14.65 8.11 -32.22
N ASN A 14 14.99 8.85 -31.17
CA ASN A 14 16.34 8.85 -30.56
C ASN A 14 16.40 7.95 -29.31
N TYR A 15 15.41 7.08 -29.08
CA TYR A 15 15.42 6.18 -27.93
C TYR A 15 16.50 5.11 -28.10
N HIS A 16 17.37 4.97 -27.12
CA HIS A 16 18.50 4.04 -27.15
C HIS A 16 18.13 2.57 -26.88
N GLY A 17 16.91 2.32 -26.37
CA GLY A 17 16.41 0.99 -26.03
C GLY A 17 15.71 0.29 -27.20
N LYS A 18 14.97 -0.76 -26.87
CA LYS A 18 14.20 -1.51 -27.88
C LYS A 18 13.12 -0.63 -28.51
N LYS A 19 12.98 -0.73 -29.82
CA LYS A 19 11.91 -0.06 -30.56
C LYS A 19 10.54 -0.53 -30.04
N VAL A 20 9.65 0.41 -29.77
CA VAL A 20 8.25 0.14 -29.41
C VAL A 20 7.46 -0.32 -30.64
N ASN A 21 6.41 -1.14 -30.41
CA ASN A 21 5.57 -1.65 -31.48
C ASN A 21 4.43 -0.70 -31.87
N LEU A 22 4.02 0.17 -30.93
CA LEU A 22 2.93 1.12 -31.17
C LEU A 22 3.42 2.36 -31.90
N ASP A 23 2.69 2.80 -32.93
CA ASP A 23 2.93 4.08 -33.60
C ASP A 23 2.39 5.27 -32.81
N ARG A 24 1.40 5.02 -31.94
CA ARG A 24 0.73 6.03 -31.13
C ARG A 24 0.10 5.40 -29.89
N LEU A 25 0.19 6.10 -28.76
CA LEU A 25 -0.51 5.79 -27.53
C LEU A 25 -1.29 7.03 -27.10
N GLU A 26 -2.57 6.84 -26.79
CA GLU A 26 -3.45 7.87 -26.27
C GLU A 26 -3.87 7.50 -24.84
N ILE A 27 -3.56 8.34 -23.85
CA ILE A 27 -3.97 8.18 -22.47
C ILE A 27 -5.10 9.18 -22.22
N VAL A 28 -6.28 8.68 -21.92
CA VAL A 28 -7.49 9.48 -21.66
C VAL A 28 -7.73 9.55 -20.16
N TYR A 29 -8.04 10.72 -19.63
CA TYR A 29 -8.39 10.93 -18.21
C TYR A 29 -9.91 10.85 -18.06
N ILE A 30 -10.36 9.86 -17.33
CA ILE A 30 -11.77 9.63 -17.00
C ILE A 30 -11.85 9.35 -15.49
N ASP A 31 -12.36 10.29 -14.72
CA ASP A 31 -12.40 10.21 -13.26
C ASP A 31 -13.51 9.27 -12.77
N ASP A 32 -14.68 9.32 -13.39
CA ASP A 32 -15.79 8.46 -13.03
C ASP A 32 -15.56 7.01 -13.48
N VAL A 33 -15.54 6.10 -12.51
CA VAL A 33 -15.20 4.69 -12.74
C VAL A 33 -16.22 3.95 -13.60
N SER A 34 -17.50 4.34 -13.53
CA SER A 34 -18.56 3.72 -14.33
C SER A 34 -18.48 4.18 -15.78
N THR A 35 -18.25 5.47 -16.00
CA THR A 35 -18.00 6.03 -17.33
C THR A 35 -16.78 5.39 -17.99
N LYS A 36 -15.68 5.21 -17.24
CA LYS A 36 -14.48 4.53 -17.72
C LYS A 36 -14.78 3.12 -18.21
N MET A 37 -15.53 2.34 -17.45
CA MET A 37 -15.91 0.99 -17.85
C MET A 37 -16.85 0.98 -19.06
N MET A 38 -17.78 1.93 -19.16
CA MET A 38 -18.63 2.10 -20.35
C MET A 38 -17.81 2.36 -21.63
N GLU A 39 -16.82 3.27 -21.56
CA GLU A 39 -15.92 3.55 -22.67
C GLU A 39 -15.11 2.30 -23.09
N TYR A 40 -14.70 1.50 -22.09
CA TYR A 40 -14.04 0.22 -22.35
C TYR A 40 -14.98 -0.79 -23.04
N GLU A 41 -16.21 -0.97 -22.53
CA GLU A 41 -17.21 -1.88 -23.11
C GLU A 41 -17.53 -1.52 -24.56
N GLN A 42 -17.69 -0.22 -24.85
CA GLN A 42 -17.95 0.31 -26.19
C GLN A 42 -16.74 0.21 -27.13
N GLY A 43 -15.54 -0.13 -26.62
CA GLY A 43 -14.32 -0.23 -27.42
C GLY A 43 -13.67 1.12 -27.73
N ASN A 44 -14.05 2.18 -27.03
CA ASN A 44 -13.45 3.51 -27.18
C ASN A 44 -12.08 3.60 -26.50
N ILE A 45 -11.83 2.73 -25.52
CA ILE A 45 -10.51 2.52 -24.89
C ILE A 45 -10.16 1.03 -24.87
N ASP A 46 -8.89 0.72 -25.09
CA ASP A 46 -8.39 -0.64 -25.26
C ASP A 46 -8.01 -1.31 -23.93
N MET A 47 -7.70 -0.54 -22.89
CA MET A 47 -7.43 -1.01 -21.53
C MET A 47 -7.65 0.11 -20.49
N CYS A 48 -8.03 -0.29 -19.27
CA CYS A 48 -8.12 0.64 -18.15
C CYS A 48 -7.97 -0.10 -16.81
N ASP A 49 -7.73 0.66 -15.74
CA ASP A 49 -7.86 0.15 -14.39
C ASP A 49 -9.33 -0.17 -14.08
N LEU A 50 -9.56 -1.27 -13.41
CA LEU A 50 -10.87 -1.67 -12.89
C LEU A 50 -10.93 -1.34 -11.40
N SER A 51 -11.85 -0.43 -11.05
CA SER A 51 -12.07 -0.10 -9.65
C SER A 51 -12.53 -1.30 -8.83
N THR A 52 -11.99 -1.43 -7.61
CA THR A 52 -12.42 -2.45 -6.65
C THR A 52 -13.94 -2.44 -6.41
N SER A 53 -14.57 -1.25 -6.45
CA SER A 53 -16.01 -1.12 -6.26
C SER A 53 -16.84 -1.78 -7.37
N LEU A 54 -16.26 -1.93 -8.56
CA LEU A 54 -16.90 -2.55 -9.72
C LEU A 54 -16.47 -4.00 -9.93
N LEU A 55 -15.44 -4.49 -9.24
CA LEU A 55 -14.91 -5.84 -9.43
C LEU A 55 -15.98 -6.92 -9.30
N ASP A 56 -16.85 -6.82 -8.30
CA ASP A 56 -17.92 -7.80 -8.08
C ASP A 56 -18.94 -7.84 -9.23
N GLN A 57 -19.16 -6.73 -9.91
CA GLN A 57 -20.04 -6.67 -11.08
C GLN A 57 -19.43 -7.38 -12.29
N TYR A 58 -18.11 -7.30 -12.47
CA TYR A 58 -17.45 -7.76 -13.70
C TYR A 58 -16.76 -9.11 -13.57
N LYS A 59 -16.41 -9.58 -12.37
CA LYS A 59 -15.67 -10.85 -12.16
C LYS A 59 -16.38 -12.10 -12.69
N ASP A 60 -17.72 -12.06 -12.79
CA ASP A 60 -18.56 -13.16 -13.29
C ASP A 60 -19.28 -12.79 -14.61
N SER A 61 -18.93 -11.65 -15.21
CA SER A 61 -19.47 -11.19 -16.50
C SER A 61 -18.75 -11.80 -17.70
N ASP A 62 -19.18 -11.45 -18.90
CA ASP A 62 -18.52 -11.83 -20.15
C ASP A 62 -17.09 -11.25 -20.25
N LEU A 63 -16.76 -10.22 -19.46
CA LEU A 63 -15.44 -9.61 -19.40
C LEU A 63 -14.48 -10.28 -18.41
N LYS A 64 -14.90 -11.35 -17.71
CA LYS A 64 -14.08 -12.01 -16.67
C LYS A 64 -12.68 -12.43 -17.15
N ASP A 65 -12.56 -12.88 -18.39
CA ASP A 65 -11.31 -13.34 -18.98
C ASP A 65 -10.40 -12.17 -19.45
N GLU A 66 -10.95 -10.96 -19.48
CA GLU A 66 -10.22 -9.73 -19.76
C GLU A 66 -9.65 -9.07 -18.49
N ILE A 67 -10.10 -9.53 -17.29
CA ILE A 67 -9.66 -9.00 -16.00
C ILE A 67 -8.33 -9.61 -15.61
N THR A 68 -7.35 -8.77 -15.34
CA THR A 68 -6.07 -9.17 -14.75
C THR A 68 -5.91 -8.55 -13.37
N GLN A 69 -5.49 -9.36 -12.42
CA GLN A 69 -5.18 -8.94 -11.06
C GLN A 69 -3.68 -9.07 -10.80
N VAL A 70 -3.08 -8.03 -10.24
CA VAL A 70 -1.69 -8.02 -9.82
C VAL A 70 -1.57 -7.51 -8.38
N THR A 71 -0.58 -8.02 -7.65
CA THR A 71 -0.23 -7.49 -6.33
C THR A 71 1.00 -6.60 -6.50
N PRO A 72 0.86 -5.27 -6.42
CA PRO A 72 2.01 -4.38 -6.51
C PRO A 72 2.91 -4.53 -5.29
N LEU A 73 4.18 -4.16 -5.42
CA LEU A 73 5.11 -4.11 -4.30
C LEU A 73 4.79 -2.90 -3.42
N GLY A 74 3.80 -3.03 -2.55
CA GLY A 74 3.41 -1.94 -1.67
C GLY A 74 2.56 -2.42 -0.50
N THR A 75 2.68 -1.72 0.60
CA THR A 75 1.98 -2.04 1.84
C THR A 75 1.15 -0.86 2.29
N TYR A 76 -0.10 -1.13 2.61
CA TYR A 76 -0.94 -0.19 3.34
C TYR A 76 -0.81 -0.46 4.84
N PHE A 77 -0.62 0.60 5.61
CA PHE A 77 -0.37 0.50 7.05
C PHE A 77 -0.93 1.71 7.80
N LEU A 78 -1.21 1.52 9.07
CA LEU A 78 -1.43 2.61 10.00
C LEU A 78 -0.06 3.15 10.39
N SER A 79 0.25 4.32 9.89
CA SER A 79 1.44 5.11 10.24
C SER A 79 1.15 5.83 11.54
N ILE A 80 2.06 5.75 12.48
CA ILE A 80 1.94 6.33 13.81
C ILE A 80 3.11 7.27 14.08
N LYS A 81 2.87 8.33 14.85
CA LYS A 81 3.90 9.20 15.37
C LYS A 81 4.49 8.58 16.63
N ASP A 82 5.72 8.08 16.55
CA ASP A 82 6.35 7.31 17.64
C ASP A 82 6.68 8.18 18.88
N THR A 83 6.65 9.51 18.73
CA THR A 83 6.81 10.48 19.83
C THR A 83 5.49 10.99 20.41
N ASP A 84 4.36 10.47 19.97
CA ASP A 84 3.05 10.84 20.51
C ASP A 84 2.89 10.31 21.94
N PRO A 85 2.33 11.09 22.90
CA PRO A 85 2.20 10.66 24.29
C PRO A 85 1.47 9.32 24.52
N VAL A 86 0.54 8.96 23.65
CA VAL A 86 -0.22 7.70 23.73
C VAL A 86 0.45 6.60 22.90
N LEU A 87 0.80 6.94 21.64
CA LEU A 87 1.30 5.97 20.66
C LEU A 87 2.78 5.64 20.83
N SER A 88 3.55 6.41 21.60
CA SER A 88 4.92 6.06 21.99
C SER A 88 4.99 4.83 22.89
N ASN A 89 3.88 4.47 23.56
CA ASN A 89 3.84 3.29 24.38
C ASN A 89 3.69 2.01 23.53
N LYS A 90 4.69 1.14 23.57
CA LYS A 90 4.71 -0.12 22.80
C LYS A 90 3.49 -1.01 23.08
N ALA A 91 3.01 -1.07 24.33
CA ALA A 91 1.84 -1.87 24.68
C ALA A 91 0.57 -1.37 23.98
N VAL A 92 0.43 -0.05 23.77
CA VAL A 92 -0.68 0.51 22.98
C VAL A 92 -0.56 0.08 21.51
N ARG A 93 0.63 0.16 20.92
CA ARG A 93 0.86 -0.24 19.53
C ARG A 93 0.63 -1.74 19.31
N GLU A 94 1.10 -2.58 20.24
CA GLU A 94 0.84 -4.03 20.21
C GLU A 94 -0.66 -4.32 20.33
N ALA A 95 -1.36 -3.68 21.25
CA ALA A 95 -2.79 -3.85 21.42
C ALA A 95 -3.58 -3.41 20.17
N ILE A 96 -3.19 -2.31 19.54
CA ILE A 96 -3.75 -1.88 18.24
C ILE A 96 -3.56 -2.98 17.20
N SER A 97 -2.35 -3.53 17.07
CA SER A 97 -2.07 -4.57 16.08
C SER A 97 -2.88 -5.83 16.30
N LEU A 98 -3.08 -6.25 17.57
CA LEU A 98 -3.88 -7.41 17.95
C LEU A 98 -5.38 -7.20 17.76
N ALA A 99 -5.87 -5.97 17.94
CA ALA A 99 -7.29 -5.65 17.79
C ALA A 99 -7.75 -5.64 16.33
N ILE A 100 -6.87 -5.38 15.38
CA ILE A 100 -7.25 -5.24 13.95
C ILE A 100 -7.52 -6.60 13.31
N ASN A 101 -8.77 -6.81 12.85
CA ASN A 101 -9.15 -7.97 12.05
C ASN A 101 -8.79 -7.77 10.57
N ARG A 102 -7.53 -8.04 10.22
CA ARG A 102 -7.01 -7.85 8.85
C ARG A 102 -7.72 -8.73 7.82
N LYS A 103 -8.17 -9.92 8.23
CA LYS A 103 -8.90 -10.84 7.34
C LYS A 103 -10.26 -10.26 6.95
N GLU A 104 -11.00 -9.76 7.93
CA GLU A 104 -12.29 -9.11 7.69
C GLU A 104 -12.12 -7.79 6.92
N LEU A 105 -11.11 -6.99 7.26
CA LEU A 105 -10.75 -5.78 6.52
C LEU A 105 -10.54 -6.08 5.03
N CYS A 106 -9.78 -7.13 4.70
CA CYS A 106 -9.53 -7.50 3.31
C CYS A 106 -10.75 -8.09 2.60
N ASN A 107 -11.48 -8.99 3.25
CA ASN A 107 -12.56 -9.73 2.62
C ASN A 107 -13.86 -8.93 2.51
N THR A 108 -14.19 -8.16 3.56
CA THR A 108 -15.48 -7.46 3.68
C THR A 108 -15.36 -5.99 3.33
N VAL A 109 -14.41 -5.28 3.96
CA VAL A 109 -14.30 -3.82 3.76
C VAL A 109 -13.70 -3.51 2.39
N LEU A 110 -12.73 -4.31 1.95
CA LEU A 110 -12.02 -4.17 0.66
C LEU A 110 -12.50 -5.16 -0.41
N ASN A 111 -13.64 -5.84 -0.21
CA ASN A 111 -14.27 -6.73 -1.18
C ASN A 111 -13.30 -7.77 -1.81
N GLY A 112 -12.33 -8.29 -1.03
CA GLY A 112 -11.35 -9.26 -1.52
C GLY A 112 -10.22 -8.67 -2.39
N ALA A 113 -10.19 -7.36 -2.60
CA ALA A 113 -9.16 -6.67 -3.39
C ALA A 113 -7.85 -6.43 -2.63
N ALA A 114 -7.61 -7.18 -1.58
CA ALA A 114 -6.41 -7.09 -0.77
C ALA A 114 -6.07 -8.43 -0.11
N GLN A 115 -4.84 -8.54 0.38
CA GLN A 115 -4.37 -9.64 1.22
C GLN A 115 -3.95 -9.11 2.59
N PRO A 116 -4.27 -9.79 3.69
CA PRO A 116 -3.76 -9.41 5.01
C PRO A 116 -2.24 -9.33 5.00
N ALA A 117 -1.69 -8.22 5.48
CA ALA A 117 -0.24 -8.09 5.60
C ALA A 117 0.32 -9.04 6.66
N SER A 118 1.51 -9.59 6.41
CA SER A 118 2.28 -10.38 7.38
C SER A 118 3.46 -9.59 7.95
N SER A 119 3.91 -8.54 7.27
CA SER A 119 4.95 -7.61 7.73
C SER A 119 4.87 -6.27 6.97
N PHE A 120 5.80 -5.37 7.22
CA PHE A 120 5.87 -4.11 6.47
C PHE A 120 6.39 -4.33 5.04
N LEU A 121 7.38 -5.20 4.86
CA LEU A 121 7.79 -5.65 3.53
C LEU A 121 6.72 -6.59 2.96
N ASN A 122 6.37 -6.42 1.71
CA ASN A 122 5.40 -7.31 1.06
C ASN A 122 6.08 -8.44 0.26
N PRO A 123 5.36 -9.54 -0.03
CA PRO A 123 5.87 -10.63 -0.84
C PRO A 123 6.45 -10.14 -2.17
N GLY A 124 7.62 -10.66 -2.55
CA GLY A 124 8.34 -10.26 -3.76
C GLY A 124 9.39 -9.16 -3.56
N VAL A 125 9.46 -8.54 -2.37
CA VAL A 125 10.56 -7.65 -1.99
C VAL A 125 11.65 -8.48 -1.31
N PRO A 126 12.92 -8.43 -1.76
CA PRO A 126 14.03 -9.06 -1.05
C PRO A 126 14.10 -8.60 0.40
N GLY A 127 14.10 -9.53 1.34
CA GLY A 127 13.98 -9.23 2.77
C GLY A 127 12.59 -9.50 3.36
N HIS A 128 11.55 -9.73 2.53
CA HIS A 128 10.30 -10.28 3.06
C HIS A 128 10.53 -11.72 3.56
N ASP A 129 10.01 -12.03 4.73
CA ASP A 129 10.07 -13.39 5.27
C ASP A 129 8.75 -14.13 5.00
N ASP A 130 8.75 -15.00 4.00
CA ASP A 130 7.59 -15.82 3.61
C ASP A 130 7.13 -16.80 4.70
N LYS A 131 7.92 -17.01 5.75
CA LYS A 131 7.55 -17.86 6.90
C LYS A 131 6.70 -17.11 7.93
N LEU A 132 6.65 -15.78 7.86
CA LEU A 132 5.84 -14.99 8.77
C LEU A 132 4.35 -15.27 8.53
N LYS A 133 3.67 -15.70 9.58
CA LYS A 133 2.21 -15.83 9.58
C LYS A 133 1.58 -14.44 9.60
N ALA A 134 0.35 -14.35 9.09
CA ALA A 134 -0.48 -13.16 9.26
C ALA A 134 -0.54 -12.74 10.75
N TYR A 135 -0.76 -11.45 11.00
CA TYR A 135 -0.93 -10.97 12.37
C TYR A 135 -2.14 -11.64 13.03
N GLU A 136 -1.96 -12.03 14.29
CA GLU A 136 -3.04 -12.54 15.12
C GLU A 136 -4.10 -11.45 15.33
N HIS A 137 -5.37 -11.81 15.20
CA HIS A 137 -6.49 -11.00 15.66
C HIS A 137 -6.96 -11.59 17.00
N ASN A 138 -6.77 -10.85 18.08
CA ASN A 138 -7.10 -11.33 19.42
C ASN A 138 -7.43 -10.16 20.36
N VAL A 139 -8.70 -9.80 20.42
CA VAL A 139 -9.21 -8.72 21.26
C VAL A 139 -8.96 -8.97 22.75
N THR A 140 -9.10 -10.22 23.20
CA THR A 140 -8.85 -10.58 24.62
C THR A 140 -7.39 -10.34 24.99
N LYS A 141 -6.45 -10.73 24.12
CA LYS A 141 -5.02 -10.49 24.32
C LYS A 141 -4.69 -9.00 24.27
N ALA A 142 -5.32 -8.24 23.34
CA ALA A 142 -5.16 -6.79 23.27
C ALA A 142 -5.55 -6.10 24.60
N LYS A 143 -6.70 -6.45 25.16
CA LYS A 143 -7.14 -5.96 26.48
C LYS A 143 -6.17 -6.33 27.59
N LYS A 144 -5.66 -7.56 27.55
CA LYS A 144 -4.70 -8.03 28.56
C LYS A 144 -3.39 -7.25 28.48
N VAL A 145 -2.85 -7.01 27.29
CA VAL A 145 -1.63 -6.22 27.08
C VAL A 145 -1.78 -4.81 27.65
N LEU A 146 -2.91 -4.15 27.42
CA LEU A 146 -3.19 -2.83 28.01
C LEU A 146 -3.29 -2.88 29.52
N ALA A 147 -4.00 -3.87 30.07
CA ALA A 147 -4.17 -4.02 31.51
C ALA A 147 -2.84 -4.31 32.23
N ASP A 148 -2.02 -5.21 31.68
CA ASP A 148 -0.68 -5.53 32.22
C ASP A 148 0.26 -4.30 32.22
N ALA A 149 0.06 -3.38 31.28
CA ALA A 149 0.77 -2.11 31.19
C ALA A 149 0.14 -0.98 32.04
N GLY A 150 -0.95 -1.23 32.74
CA GLY A 150 -1.68 -0.23 33.52
C GLY A 150 -2.38 0.85 32.69
N ILE A 151 -2.67 0.57 31.42
CA ILE A 151 -3.25 1.52 30.48
C ILE A 151 -4.75 1.31 30.39
N SER A 152 -5.52 2.38 30.58
CA SER A 152 -6.97 2.39 30.48
C SER A 152 -7.42 3.35 29.39
N ASN A 153 -8.24 2.87 28.45
CA ASN A 153 -8.88 3.65 27.40
C ASN A 153 -7.93 4.60 26.63
N PRO A 154 -6.83 4.11 26.05
CA PRO A 154 -5.93 4.97 25.29
C PRO A 154 -6.69 5.61 24.13
N THR A 155 -6.50 6.94 23.95
CA THR A 155 -7.25 7.73 22.99
C THR A 155 -6.29 8.49 22.08
N PHE A 156 -6.50 8.39 20.75
CA PHE A 156 -5.75 9.13 19.76
C PHE A 156 -6.61 9.48 18.53
N THR A 157 -6.14 10.38 17.70
CA THR A 157 -6.81 10.78 16.46
C THR A 157 -6.07 10.24 15.25
N CYS A 158 -6.82 9.61 14.35
CA CYS A 158 -6.37 9.19 13.02
C CYS A 158 -6.94 10.15 11.97
N LYS A 159 -6.07 10.99 11.38
CA LYS A 159 -6.48 11.88 10.29
C LYS A 159 -6.20 11.21 8.96
N VAL A 160 -7.23 11.13 8.11
CA VAL A 160 -7.17 10.42 6.84
C VAL A 160 -7.70 11.29 5.69
N ARG A 161 -7.37 10.92 4.47
CA ARG A 161 -7.99 11.49 3.27
C ARG A 161 -9.32 10.79 3.00
N GLN A 162 -10.15 11.36 2.15
CA GLN A 162 -11.49 10.85 1.81
C GLN A 162 -11.47 9.36 1.36
N ASN A 163 -10.48 8.96 0.59
CA ASN A 163 -10.38 7.60 0.08
C ASN A 163 -9.99 6.54 1.14
N GLU A 164 -9.45 6.94 2.29
CA GLU A 164 -9.14 6.04 3.41
C GLU A 164 -10.22 6.00 4.49
N GLU A 165 -11.26 6.84 4.42
CA GLU A 165 -12.30 6.98 5.45
C GLU A 165 -12.99 5.65 5.78
N LYS A 166 -13.34 4.85 4.76
CA LYS A 166 -13.97 3.54 4.96
C LYS A 166 -13.07 2.59 5.76
N ILE A 167 -11.77 2.60 5.47
CA ILE A 167 -10.78 1.78 6.20
C ILE A 167 -10.64 2.29 7.63
N ALA A 168 -10.50 3.60 7.82
CA ALA A 168 -10.38 4.21 9.15
C ALA A 168 -11.59 3.90 10.04
N THR A 169 -12.81 3.95 9.49
CA THR A 169 -14.04 3.60 10.19
C THR A 169 -14.04 2.13 10.64
N ALA A 170 -13.56 1.22 9.79
CA ALA A 170 -13.42 -0.19 10.17
C ALA A 170 -12.39 -0.38 11.27
N LEU A 171 -11.22 0.28 11.18
CA LEU A 171 -10.22 0.24 12.25
C LEU A 171 -10.76 0.79 13.57
N GLN A 172 -11.50 1.91 13.53
CA GLN A 172 -12.16 2.49 14.70
C GLN A 172 -13.06 1.47 15.41
N ALA A 173 -13.86 0.72 14.63
CA ALA A 173 -14.73 -0.32 15.18
C ALA A 173 -13.93 -1.45 15.85
N TYR A 174 -12.89 -1.97 15.19
CA TYR A 174 -12.04 -3.02 15.76
C TYR A 174 -11.34 -2.57 17.05
N LEU A 175 -10.80 -1.36 17.07
CA LEU A 175 -10.08 -0.84 18.24
C LEU A 175 -11.02 -0.60 19.41
N LYS A 176 -12.24 -0.16 19.18
CA LYS A 176 -13.27 0.02 20.21
C LYS A 176 -13.56 -1.26 20.95
N GLU A 177 -13.58 -2.41 20.28
CA GLU A 177 -13.77 -3.71 20.93
C GLU A 177 -12.66 -4.04 21.92
N ALA A 178 -11.44 -3.56 21.68
CA ALA A 178 -10.29 -3.72 22.58
C ALA A 178 -10.20 -2.64 23.68
N GLY A 179 -11.14 -1.70 23.74
CA GLY A 179 -11.12 -0.59 24.69
C GLY A 179 -10.17 0.55 24.29
N ILE A 180 -9.85 0.66 23.00
CA ILE A 180 -9.02 1.73 22.45
C ILE A 180 -9.94 2.71 21.70
N THR A 181 -9.83 3.99 21.98
CA THR A 181 -10.60 5.03 21.29
C THR A 181 -9.74 5.65 20.19
N MET A 182 -10.12 5.41 18.94
CA MET A 182 -9.56 6.08 17.77
C MET A 182 -10.57 7.07 17.21
N ASN A 183 -10.30 8.37 17.29
CA ASN A 183 -11.11 9.38 16.62
C ASN A 183 -10.71 9.44 15.14
N VAL A 184 -11.67 9.46 14.23
CA VAL A 184 -11.41 9.58 12.79
C VAL A 184 -11.76 10.99 12.35
N GLU A 185 -10.82 11.65 11.68
CA GLU A 185 -11.01 12.94 11.06
C GLU A 185 -10.63 12.85 9.57
N THR A 186 -11.57 13.15 8.68
CA THR A 186 -11.29 13.26 7.24
C THR A 186 -10.86 14.68 6.91
N ILE A 187 -9.70 14.83 6.27
CA ILE A 187 -9.12 16.10 5.89
C ILE A 187 -8.73 16.12 4.40
N ASP A 188 -8.62 17.33 3.84
CA ASP A 188 -8.16 17.53 2.46
C ASP A 188 -6.75 16.96 2.23
N ALA A 189 -6.49 16.44 1.02
CA ALA A 189 -5.22 15.79 0.68
C ALA A 189 -4.01 16.75 0.76
N GLY A 190 -4.19 18.01 0.44
CA GLY A 190 -3.14 19.04 0.56
C GLY A 190 -2.83 19.34 2.02
N ILE A 191 -3.87 19.49 2.85
CA ILE A 191 -3.75 19.68 4.31
C ILE A 191 -3.10 18.43 4.92
N TRP A 192 -3.54 17.24 4.53
CA TRP A 192 -2.95 15.97 5.00
C TRP A 192 -1.44 15.89 4.72
N SER A 193 -1.03 16.23 3.49
CA SER A 193 0.39 16.19 3.11
C SER A 193 1.24 17.15 3.94
N SER A 194 0.76 18.37 4.16
CA SER A 194 1.45 19.38 4.95
C SER A 194 1.54 19.00 6.42
N ALA A 195 0.43 18.59 7.03
CA ALA A 195 0.36 18.17 8.44
C ALA A 195 1.24 16.94 8.71
N ARG A 196 1.26 15.97 7.75
CA ARG A 196 2.13 14.80 7.85
C ARG A 196 3.61 15.20 7.81
N ALA A 197 4.03 16.04 6.86
CA ALA A 197 5.40 16.50 6.75
C ALA A 197 5.84 17.30 7.98
N ALA A 198 4.92 18.06 8.59
CA ALA A 198 5.14 18.80 9.84
C ALA A 198 5.12 17.91 11.11
N GLY A 199 4.77 16.62 10.99
CA GLY A 199 4.65 15.71 12.14
C GLY A 199 3.49 16.03 13.07
N GLU A 200 2.41 16.61 12.55
CA GLU A 200 1.22 17.01 13.33
C GLU A 200 0.18 15.89 13.44
N LEU A 201 0.34 14.79 12.68
CA LEU A 201 -0.59 13.67 12.73
C LEU A 201 -0.17 12.66 13.80
N GLN A 202 -1.07 12.33 14.73
CA GLN A 202 -0.85 11.24 15.68
C GLN A 202 -0.80 9.89 14.95
N ALA A 203 -1.79 9.65 14.10
CA ALA A 203 -1.87 8.49 13.23
C ALA A 203 -2.53 8.83 11.89
N THR A 204 -2.19 8.06 10.85
CA THR A 204 -2.82 8.16 9.54
C THR A 204 -2.67 6.86 8.75
N ILE A 205 -3.53 6.62 7.78
CA ILE A 205 -3.40 5.47 6.86
C ILE A 205 -2.56 5.88 5.66
N VAL A 206 -1.55 5.07 5.35
CA VAL A 206 -0.62 5.31 4.24
C VAL A 206 -0.48 4.05 3.41
N GLY A 207 -0.46 4.22 2.09
CA GLY A 207 0.07 3.24 1.16
C GLY A 207 1.49 3.66 0.75
N TRP A 208 2.46 2.78 0.94
CA TRP A 208 3.82 2.99 0.45
C TRP A 208 4.17 1.97 -0.61
N PHE A 209 4.49 2.47 -1.79
CA PHE A 209 4.82 1.67 -2.95
C PHE A 209 6.25 1.99 -3.37
N PRO A 210 7.18 1.03 -3.24
CA PRO A 210 8.57 1.26 -3.59
C PRO A 210 8.73 1.44 -5.10
N LEU A 211 9.63 2.34 -5.50
CA LEU A 211 9.93 2.59 -6.91
C LEU A 211 10.66 1.39 -7.57
N TYR A 212 11.31 0.57 -6.77
CA TYR A 212 12.03 -0.65 -7.17
C TYR A 212 11.94 -1.70 -6.07
N ALA A 213 12.09 -2.98 -6.44
CA ALA A 213 11.97 -4.12 -5.56
C ALA A 213 13.19 -4.26 -4.63
N ASP A 214 13.36 -3.37 -3.68
CA ASP A 214 14.39 -3.45 -2.65
C ASP A 214 13.83 -2.92 -1.32
N ALA A 215 14.12 -3.63 -0.24
CA ALA A 215 13.71 -3.26 1.11
C ALA A 215 14.27 -1.89 1.56
N ASP A 216 15.40 -1.48 1.01
CA ASP A 216 15.98 -0.14 1.22
C ASP A 216 14.97 0.95 0.87
N ASN A 217 14.31 0.83 -0.29
CA ASN A 217 13.35 1.84 -0.71
C ASN A 217 12.13 1.95 0.22
N GLN A 218 11.71 0.83 0.82
CA GLN A 218 10.59 0.83 1.78
C GLN A 218 11.04 1.26 3.17
N MET A 219 12.00 0.57 3.76
CA MET A 219 12.35 0.72 5.17
C MET A 219 13.28 1.90 5.43
N TYR A 220 14.37 2.03 4.67
CA TYR A 220 15.31 3.13 4.87
C TYR A 220 14.68 4.48 4.59
N THR A 221 13.96 4.59 3.47
CA THR A 221 13.33 5.85 3.08
C THR A 221 12.26 6.30 4.07
N TYR A 222 11.60 5.35 4.76
CA TYR A 222 10.46 5.68 5.60
C TYR A 222 10.75 5.65 7.09
N TYR A 223 11.59 4.71 7.57
CA TYR A 223 11.76 4.42 9.00
C TYR A 223 13.18 4.59 9.54
N TYR A 224 14.21 4.69 8.69
CA TYR A 224 15.53 5.06 9.19
C TYR A 224 15.44 6.39 9.94
N SER A 225 15.99 6.48 11.16
CA SER A 225 15.65 7.56 12.10
C SER A 225 15.80 8.97 11.53
N GLU A 226 16.87 9.24 10.76
CA GLU A 226 17.08 10.55 10.11
C GLU A 226 16.02 10.87 9.05
N ASN A 227 15.45 9.85 8.38
CA ASN A 227 14.43 9.99 7.34
C ASN A 227 13.01 9.97 7.92
N ALA A 228 12.80 9.26 9.02
CA ALA A 228 11.51 9.09 9.69
C ALA A 228 10.88 10.43 10.12
N VAL A 229 11.72 11.40 10.48
CA VAL A 229 11.28 12.77 10.82
C VAL A 229 10.52 13.41 9.65
N GLY A 230 11.07 13.35 8.43
CA GLY A 230 10.43 13.89 7.22
C GLY A 230 9.17 13.12 6.77
N LYS A 231 8.90 11.97 7.39
CA LYS A 231 7.68 11.18 7.18
C LYS A 231 6.63 11.38 8.29
N GLY A 232 6.98 12.18 9.32
CA GLY A 232 6.09 12.45 10.44
C GLY A 232 5.91 11.28 11.40
N VAL A 233 6.75 10.23 11.32
CA VAL A 233 6.65 9.03 12.18
C VAL A 233 7.60 9.07 13.37
N PHE A 234 8.74 9.71 13.25
CA PHE A 234 9.76 9.89 14.30
C PHE A 234 10.23 8.57 14.93
N TYR A 235 10.15 7.47 14.20
CA TYR A 235 10.67 6.17 14.64
C TYR A 235 12.17 6.27 14.88
N ASN A 236 12.62 5.75 16.01
CA ASN A 236 14.04 5.79 16.40
C ASN A 236 14.39 4.51 17.17
N ASN A 237 15.03 3.59 16.48
CA ASN A 237 15.57 2.36 17.07
C ASN A 237 17.00 2.15 16.55
N PRO A 238 18.03 2.28 17.42
CA PRO A 238 19.43 2.17 17.02
C PRO A 238 19.81 0.79 16.41
N GLU A 239 19.14 -0.29 16.85
CA GLU A 239 19.38 -1.62 16.28
C GLU A 239 18.84 -1.71 14.84
N PHE A 240 17.61 -1.21 14.62
CA PHE A 240 17.04 -1.09 13.29
C PHE A 240 17.95 -0.26 12.37
N ASP A 241 18.40 0.90 12.82
CA ASP A 241 19.26 1.79 12.05
C ASP A 241 20.59 1.13 11.70
N SER A 242 21.18 0.40 12.65
CA SER A 242 22.42 -0.36 12.42
C SER A 242 22.25 -1.43 11.35
N LEU A 243 21.16 -2.21 11.41
CA LEU A 243 20.82 -3.23 10.41
C LEU A 243 20.63 -2.63 9.02
N MET A 244 19.90 -1.51 8.95
CA MET A 244 19.66 -0.80 7.69
C MET A 244 20.94 -0.27 7.06
N LYS A 245 21.83 0.31 7.87
CA LYS A 245 23.13 0.81 7.42
C LYS A 245 24.01 -0.33 6.91
N GLU A 246 24.14 -1.41 7.69
CA GLU A 246 24.94 -2.58 7.31
C GLU A 246 24.42 -3.22 6.02
N ALA A 247 23.10 -3.35 5.86
CA ALA A 247 22.51 -3.87 4.64
C ALA A 247 22.81 -3.01 3.40
N ARG A 248 22.82 -1.69 3.55
CA ARG A 248 23.16 -0.76 2.45
C ARG A 248 24.62 -0.81 2.05
N GLU A 249 25.52 -1.01 3.00
CA GLU A 249 26.97 -1.10 2.77
C GLU A 249 27.41 -2.48 2.22
N SER A 250 26.56 -3.52 2.37
CA SER A 250 26.88 -4.86 1.93
C SER A 250 26.69 -5.05 0.42
N THR A 251 27.68 -5.66 -0.22
CA THR A 251 27.61 -6.15 -1.61
C THR A 251 27.15 -7.62 -1.69
N ASP A 252 27.02 -8.30 -0.55
CA ASP A 252 26.52 -9.66 -0.44
C ASP A 252 24.99 -9.64 -0.38
N SER A 253 24.36 -10.17 -1.41
CA SER A 253 22.89 -10.17 -1.56
C SER A 253 22.20 -10.99 -0.48
N ASP A 254 22.75 -12.13 -0.10
CA ASP A 254 22.14 -13.02 0.89
C ASP A 254 22.21 -12.39 2.28
N LYS A 255 23.38 -11.80 2.60
CA LYS A 255 23.54 -11.04 3.83
C LYS A 255 22.57 -9.87 3.91
N ARG A 256 22.38 -9.11 2.81
CA ARG A 256 21.42 -8.01 2.77
C ARG A 256 19.99 -8.48 3.07
N VAL A 257 19.57 -9.59 2.46
CA VAL A 257 18.24 -10.18 2.69
C VAL A 257 18.04 -10.51 4.16
N GLU A 258 18.99 -11.15 4.81
CA GLU A 258 18.87 -11.50 6.24
C GLU A 258 18.87 -10.28 7.16
N LEU A 259 19.63 -9.24 6.84
CA LEU A 259 19.61 -7.98 7.60
C LEU A 259 18.25 -7.28 7.47
N TYR A 260 17.68 -7.22 6.27
CA TYR A 260 16.37 -6.63 6.04
C TYR A 260 15.23 -7.42 6.70
N LYS A 261 15.30 -8.77 6.72
CA LYS A 261 14.34 -9.59 7.48
C LYS A 261 14.33 -9.25 8.97
N LYS A 262 15.53 -9.12 9.57
CA LYS A 262 15.64 -8.74 10.97
C LYS A 262 15.10 -7.35 11.22
N ALA A 263 15.45 -6.38 10.38
CA ALA A 263 14.97 -5.01 10.50
C ALA A 263 13.45 -4.92 10.36
N ASP A 264 12.85 -5.63 9.38
CA ASP A 264 11.39 -5.68 9.21
C ASP A 264 10.71 -6.32 10.42
N TYR A 265 11.28 -7.38 10.99
CA TYR A 265 10.75 -8.03 12.18
C TYR A 265 10.76 -7.09 13.39
N ILE A 266 11.87 -6.39 13.64
CA ILE A 266 11.96 -5.38 14.71
C ILE A 266 10.90 -4.30 14.52
N LEU A 267 10.87 -3.68 13.35
CA LEU A 267 9.97 -2.58 13.03
C LEU A 267 8.49 -2.97 13.20
N SER A 268 8.11 -4.12 12.64
CA SER A 268 6.70 -4.46 12.45
C SER A 268 6.14 -5.45 13.48
N ARG A 269 7.00 -6.20 14.19
CA ARG A 269 6.61 -7.29 15.10
C ARG A 269 7.09 -7.12 16.53
N GLU A 270 8.27 -6.54 16.73
CA GLU A 270 8.77 -6.29 18.06
C GLU A 270 8.35 -4.92 18.56
N ASP A 271 8.68 -3.87 17.83
CA ASP A 271 8.39 -2.50 18.25
C ASP A 271 7.00 -2.03 17.90
N TYR A 272 6.36 -2.66 16.90
CA TYR A 272 5.13 -2.15 16.32
C TYR A 272 5.25 -0.67 15.90
N GLY A 273 6.44 -0.26 15.44
CA GLY A 273 6.72 1.10 14.96
C GLY A 273 5.93 1.44 13.70
N THR A 274 5.42 0.41 13.04
CA THR A 274 4.40 0.47 11.98
C THR A 274 3.37 -0.61 12.22
N ILE A 275 2.12 -0.38 11.77
CA ILE A 275 1.07 -1.39 11.86
C ILE A 275 0.60 -1.74 10.44
N PRO A 276 1.22 -2.75 9.80
CA PRO A 276 0.83 -3.21 8.48
C PRO A 276 -0.61 -3.70 8.48
N LEU A 277 -1.39 -3.30 7.48
CA LEU A 277 -2.80 -3.65 7.36
C LEU A 277 -3.00 -4.69 6.26
N TYR A 278 -2.62 -4.34 5.04
CA TYR A 278 -2.83 -5.20 3.89
C TYR A 278 -1.88 -4.88 2.73
N TYR A 279 -1.73 -5.86 1.85
CA TYR A 279 -1.15 -5.70 0.52
C TYR A 279 -2.29 -5.53 -0.47
N GLY A 280 -2.32 -4.38 -1.14
CA GLY A 280 -3.36 -4.08 -2.13
C GLY A 280 -3.24 -4.98 -3.36
N LYS A 281 -4.34 -5.15 -4.07
CA LYS A 281 -4.35 -5.72 -5.41
C LYS A 281 -4.81 -4.64 -6.38
N LEU A 282 -4.16 -4.57 -7.53
CA LEU A 282 -4.61 -3.75 -8.65
C LEU A 282 -5.30 -4.66 -9.66
N GLN A 283 -6.41 -4.19 -10.16
CA GLN A 283 -7.15 -4.85 -11.23
C GLN A 283 -7.12 -3.94 -12.47
N PHE A 284 -7.03 -4.56 -13.62
CA PHE A 284 -7.23 -3.87 -14.88
C PHE A 284 -7.92 -4.79 -15.88
N VAL A 285 -8.56 -4.19 -16.85
CA VAL A 285 -9.13 -4.87 -18.00
C VAL A 285 -8.37 -4.48 -19.26
N ALA A 286 -8.18 -5.43 -20.15
CA ALA A 286 -7.56 -5.20 -21.44
C ALA A 286 -8.24 -6.05 -22.52
N LYS A 287 -8.55 -5.44 -23.66
CA LYS A 287 -9.15 -6.15 -24.79
C LYS A 287 -8.28 -7.33 -25.23
N PRO A 288 -8.84 -8.44 -25.71
CA PRO A 288 -8.09 -9.65 -26.07
C PRO A 288 -7.02 -9.47 -27.16
N TYR A 289 -7.12 -8.39 -27.94
CA TYR A 289 -6.12 -8.03 -28.94
C TYR A 289 -4.94 -7.23 -28.37
N VAL A 290 -5.01 -6.75 -27.11
CA VAL A 290 -3.91 -6.04 -26.46
C VAL A 290 -2.93 -7.07 -25.89
N LYS A 291 -1.77 -7.20 -26.52
CA LYS A 291 -0.71 -8.10 -26.08
C LYS A 291 0.25 -7.42 -25.12
N ASN A 292 0.82 -8.21 -24.21
CA ASN A 292 1.82 -7.77 -23.24
C ASN A 292 1.37 -6.62 -22.33
N ALA A 293 0.06 -6.45 -22.14
CA ALA A 293 -0.51 -5.56 -21.14
C ALA A 293 -0.12 -6.07 -19.75
N LYS A 294 1.09 -5.74 -19.29
CA LYS A 294 1.55 -6.08 -17.94
C LYS A 294 1.61 -4.82 -17.11
N LEU A 295 0.87 -4.82 -16.01
CA LEU A 295 1.13 -3.89 -14.92
C LEU A 295 2.43 -4.31 -14.25
N GLY A 296 3.41 -3.42 -14.24
CA GLY A 296 4.50 -3.47 -13.27
C GLY A 296 4.01 -2.99 -11.90
N ASN A 297 4.91 -2.87 -10.95
CA ASN A 297 4.60 -2.54 -9.56
C ASN A 297 3.83 -1.22 -9.35
N LEU A 298 3.82 -0.32 -10.28
CA LEU A 298 3.09 0.95 -10.31
C LEU A 298 3.06 1.57 -11.71
N ILE A 299 3.76 0.95 -12.65
CA ILE A 299 3.99 1.55 -13.96
C ILE A 299 3.52 0.55 -15.01
N TYR A 300 2.60 0.97 -15.83
CA TYR A 300 2.30 0.26 -17.07
C TYR A 300 3.57 0.22 -17.92
N HIS A 301 4.07 -0.96 -18.20
CA HIS A 301 5.18 -1.11 -19.15
C HIS A 301 4.68 -0.91 -20.58
N LEU A 302 4.16 0.30 -20.86
CA LEU A 302 3.51 0.67 -22.11
C LEU A 302 4.40 0.46 -23.34
N TYR A 303 5.72 0.49 -23.17
CA TYR A 303 6.69 0.24 -24.23
C TYR A 303 6.72 -1.22 -24.73
N ASN A 304 6.14 -2.16 -23.98
CA ASN A 304 6.06 -3.57 -24.38
C ASN A 304 4.71 -3.93 -25.03
N ILE A 305 3.73 -3.05 -24.95
CA ILE A 305 2.38 -3.31 -25.48
C ILE A 305 2.45 -3.47 -26.99
N ASP A 306 1.66 -4.40 -27.50
CA ASP A 306 1.44 -4.66 -28.90
C ASP A 306 -0.05 -4.91 -29.17
N ILE A 307 -0.48 -4.69 -30.40
CA ILE A 307 -1.88 -4.88 -30.83
C ILE A 307 -1.95 -5.99 -31.86
N ASP A 308 -2.73 -7.02 -31.58
CA ASP A 308 -3.05 -8.07 -32.53
C ASP A 308 -4.21 -7.65 -33.43
N LEU A 309 -3.89 -7.04 -34.55
CA LEU A 309 -4.89 -6.53 -35.50
C LEU A 309 -5.79 -7.65 -36.07
N SER A 310 -5.39 -8.93 -35.97
CA SER A 310 -6.24 -10.05 -36.42
C SER A 310 -7.38 -10.39 -35.47
N LYS A 311 -7.33 -9.82 -34.24
CA LYS A 311 -8.34 -10.01 -33.18
C LYS A 311 -9.14 -8.73 -32.90
N LYS A 312 -8.81 -7.64 -33.53
CA LYS A 312 -9.52 -6.37 -33.48
C LYS A 312 -10.61 -6.32 -34.54
#